data_1f9713b669985e9a227c8297010b9012
#
_entry.id   1f9713b669985e9a227c8297010b9012
#
_cell.length_a   1.000
_cell.length_b   1.000
_cell.length_c   1.000
_cell.angle_alpha   90.00
_cell.angle_beta   90.00
_cell.angle_gamma   90.00
#
_symmetry.space_group_name_H-M   'P 1'
#
loop_
_entity.id
_entity.type
_entity.pdbx_description
1 polymer ?
#
loop_
_entity_poly.entity_id
_entity_poly.type
_entity_poly.pdbx_seq_one_letter_code
_entity_poly.pdbx_strand_id
1 'polypeptide(L)'
;MAFESLSEKLQNVFKNLRGKGRLTEDDVRAGLKEVRLALLEADVSFKVVKDFIKSIQEKAIGSDVLNSLTPAQQVIKIVNEEMISLMGSETTELKIKPSGEMTIIMMAGLQGAGKTTTTAKLAAKLKKKGNSPLLVGCDIYRPAAIEQLKRNGEKVDVPVFDMGTNHKPAEIAKRAIEFAKENHHNIIFLDTAGRLHIDEDMMNELIEIKGNVNVDDIILVVDAMTGQDAVNVAETFNEKLDITGVILTKLDGDTRGGAALSVRAVTGKPILYVGMGEKLSDLEQFYPDRMASRILGMGDILSLIEKAEMDMDSEKAKKLSQKIAKADFDFNDFLEQLEQVEKMGGMASILNMLPGIGGKVGLPDVDDNQMVKIKAIIQSMSEKERLDPSLLNPSRKNRIAKGSGVNIAEVNRLVKQFEQMKKMMKQFPGMMKNNKKRGAFGGLFGGKLGF
;
A
#
# COMPACT_ATOMS: atom_id res chain seq x y z
N MET A 1 7.34 -6.31 -7.50
CA MET A 1 6.61 -5.16 -6.92
C MET A 1 5.28 -4.98 -7.64
N ALA A 2 4.28 -4.39 -6.95
CA ALA A 2 3.00 -4.11 -7.60
C ALA A 2 3.19 -3.31 -8.89
N PHE A 3 2.56 -3.74 -9.97
CA PHE A 3 2.54 -3.09 -11.29
C PHE A 3 3.89 -2.94 -12.01
N GLU A 4 4.97 -3.56 -11.56
CA GLU A 4 6.31 -3.35 -12.11
C GLU A 4 6.39 -3.60 -13.63
N SER A 5 5.86 -4.73 -14.09
CA SER A 5 5.86 -5.08 -15.51
C SER A 5 5.07 -4.08 -16.39
N LEU A 6 3.88 -3.68 -15.93
CA LEU A 6 3.04 -2.71 -16.64
C LEU A 6 3.70 -1.32 -16.64
N SER A 7 4.20 -0.89 -15.48
CA SER A 7 4.85 0.41 -15.30
C SER A 7 6.06 0.57 -16.22
N GLU A 8 6.95 -0.45 -16.30
CA GLU A 8 8.11 -0.39 -17.19
C GLU A 8 7.73 -0.25 -18.68
N LYS A 9 6.71 -1.00 -19.11
CA LYS A 9 6.23 -0.91 -20.49
C LYS A 9 5.67 0.46 -20.80
N LEU A 10 4.82 1.01 -19.93
CA LEU A 10 4.24 2.34 -20.12
C LEU A 10 5.30 3.45 -20.09
N GLN A 11 6.28 3.37 -19.19
CA GLN A 11 7.40 4.32 -19.17
C GLN A 11 8.22 4.30 -20.45
N ASN A 12 8.47 3.13 -21.03
CA ASN A 12 9.19 3.03 -22.30
C ASN A 12 8.42 3.70 -23.44
N VAL A 13 7.09 3.49 -23.52
CA VAL A 13 6.22 4.18 -24.49
C VAL A 13 6.30 5.69 -24.30
N PHE A 14 6.18 6.18 -23.07
CA PHE A 14 6.24 7.62 -22.76
C PHE A 14 7.60 8.23 -23.01
N LYS A 15 8.68 7.48 -22.79
CA LYS A 15 10.04 7.91 -23.12
C LYS A 15 10.20 8.09 -24.63
N ASN A 16 9.67 7.18 -25.44
CA ASN A 16 9.68 7.27 -26.90
C ASN A 16 8.89 8.48 -27.40
N LEU A 17 7.71 8.75 -26.83
CA LEU A 17 6.91 9.93 -27.16
C LEU A 17 7.63 11.24 -26.78
N ARG A 18 8.25 11.32 -25.60
CA ARG A 18 9.02 12.50 -25.16
C ARG A 18 10.25 12.77 -26.01
N GLY A 19 10.85 11.73 -26.59
CA GLY A 19 12.03 11.86 -27.46
C GLY A 19 11.70 12.51 -28.82
N LYS A 20 10.43 12.63 -29.19
CA LYS A 20 9.98 13.27 -30.42
C LYS A 20 9.65 14.74 -30.13
N GLY A 21 10.38 15.67 -30.68
CA GLY A 21 10.20 17.12 -30.43
C GLY A 21 8.84 17.66 -30.89
N ARG A 22 8.25 17.08 -31.93
CA ARG A 22 6.87 17.29 -32.38
C ARG A 22 6.18 15.95 -32.48
N LEU A 23 4.91 15.90 -32.13
CA LEU A 23 4.07 14.70 -32.29
C LEU A 23 3.11 14.90 -33.47
N THR A 24 3.01 13.89 -34.33
CA THR A 24 1.96 13.76 -35.34
C THR A 24 0.84 12.86 -34.80
N GLU A 25 -0.32 12.87 -35.47
CA GLU A 25 -1.40 11.93 -35.15
C GLU A 25 -0.93 10.46 -35.23
N ASP A 26 -0.09 10.14 -36.22
CA ASP A 26 0.44 8.79 -36.38
C ASP A 26 1.36 8.39 -35.23
N ASP A 27 2.15 9.33 -34.70
CA ASP A 27 3.00 9.09 -33.51
C ASP A 27 2.15 8.79 -32.27
N VAL A 28 1.07 9.53 -32.06
CA VAL A 28 0.13 9.31 -30.97
C VAL A 28 -0.56 7.94 -31.12
N ARG A 29 -1.06 7.64 -32.33
CA ARG A 29 -1.70 6.35 -32.64
C ARG A 29 -0.74 5.17 -32.42
N ALA A 30 0.52 5.30 -32.85
CA ALA A 30 1.55 4.28 -32.61
C ALA A 30 1.82 4.09 -31.12
N GLY A 31 2.00 5.16 -30.35
CA GLY A 31 2.18 5.09 -28.90
C GLY A 31 0.97 4.47 -28.17
N LEU A 32 -0.25 4.85 -28.56
CA LEU A 32 -1.48 4.27 -27.98
C LEU A 32 -1.65 2.79 -28.34
N LYS A 33 -1.15 2.33 -29.49
CA LYS A 33 -1.10 0.90 -29.82
C LYS A 33 -0.19 0.12 -28.87
N GLU A 34 0.98 0.69 -28.52
CA GLU A 34 1.87 0.09 -27.53
C GLU A 34 1.26 0.10 -26.13
N VAL A 35 0.59 1.20 -25.71
CA VAL A 35 -0.18 1.26 -24.45
C VAL A 35 -1.24 0.17 -24.41
N ARG A 36 -2.00 0.00 -25.52
CA ARG A 36 -3.01 -1.07 -25.63
C ARG A 36 -2.41 -2.45 -25.41
N LEU A 37 -1.28 -2.74 -26.06
CA LEU A 37 -0.60 -4.04 -25.90
C LEU A 37 -0.13 -4.24 -24.47
N ALA A 38 0.47 -3.22 -23.83
CA ALA A 38 0.92 -3.28 -22.45
C ALA A 38 -0.24 -3.59 -21.47
N LEU A 39 -1.41 -2.98 -21.66
CA LEU A 39 -2.59 -3.23 -20.84
C LEU A 39 -3.17 -4.64 -21.05
N LEU A 40 -3.20 -5.14 -22.30
CA LEU A 40 -3.66 -6.51 -22.57
C LEU A 40 -2.71 -7.56 -21.99
N GLU A 41 -1.41 -7.35 -22.08
CA GLU A 41 -0.40 -8.21 -21.44
C GLU A 41 -0.43 -8.15 -19.92
N ALA A 42 -0.98 -7.07 -19.37
CA ALA A 42 -1.24 -6.92 -17.93
C ALA A 42 -2.58 -7.53 -17.49
N ASP A 43 -3.22 -8.35 -18.32
CA ASP A 43 -4.53 -8.97 -18.06
C ASP A 43 -5.67 -7.97 -17.82
N VAL A 44 -5.61 -6.76 -18.38
CA VAL A 44 -6.76 -5.85 -18.38
C VAL A 44 -7.82 -6.35 -19.37
N SER A 45 -9.09 -6.31 -18.99
CA SER A 45 -10.21 -6.74 -19.83
C SER A 45 -10.20 -6.06 -21.18
N PHE A 46 -10.36 -6.85 -22.25
CA PHE A 46 -10.34 -6.34 -23.63
C PHE A 46 -11.34 -5.20 -23.88
N LYS A 47 -12.55 -5.31 -23.33
CA LYS A 47 -13.58 -4.27 -23.43
C LYS A 47 -13.11 -2.98 -22.78
N VAL A 48 -12.56 -3.08 -21.57
CA VAL A 48 -12.02 -1.94 -20.82
C VAL A 48 -10.87 -1.27 -21.59
N VAL A 49 -9.93 -2.05 -22.10
CA VAL A 49 -8.80 -1.53 -22.91
C VAL A 49 -9.28 -0.84 -24.16
N LYS A 50 -10.27 -1.39 -24.86
CA LYS A 50 -10.84 -0.80 -26.10
C LYS A 50 -11.44 0.57 -25.81
N ASP A 51 -12.28 0.67 -24.79
CA ASP A 51 -12.98 1.90 -24.41
C ASP A 51 -11.99 2.96 -23.90
N PHE A 52 -11.01 2.56 -23.09
CA PHE A 52 -9.93 3.39 -22.57
C PHE A 52 -9.08 4.00 -23.71
N ILE A 53 -8.60 3.18 -24.65
CA ILE A 53 -7.79 3.65 -25.77
C ILE A 53 -8.60 4.59 -26.68
N LYS A 54 -9.88 4.30 -26.90
CA LYS A 54 -10.77 5.15 -27.68
C LYS A 54 -10.93 6.53 -27.05
N SER A 55 -11.19 6.58 -25.73
CA SER A 55 -11.32 7.85 -25.00
C SER A 55 -10.04 8.70 -25.07
N ILE A 56 -8.87 8.07 -24.86
CA ILE A 56 -7.60 8.77 -24.97
C ILE A 56 -7.37 9.29 -26.39
N GLN A 57 -7.66 8.47 -27.40
CA GLN A 57 -7.45 8.83 -28.79
C GLN A 57 -8.28 10.06 -29.18
N GLU A 58 -9.54 10.11 -28.77
CA GLU A 58 -10.44 11.25 -29.02
C GLU A 58 -9.91 12.55 -28.38
N LYS A 59 -9.30 12.48 -27.21
CA LYS A 59 -8.75 13.63 -26.50
C LYS A 59 -7.33 14.01 -26.95
N ALA A 60 -6.50 13.03 -27.30
CA ALA A 60 -5.09 13.25 -27.60
C ALA A 60 -4.80 13.67 -29.06
N ILE A 61 -5.71 13.41 -30.02
CA ILE A 61 -5.53 13.76 -31.43
C ILE A 61 -6.03 15.19 -31.73
N GLY A 62 -6.60 15.90 -30.75
CA GLY A 62 -7.05 17.28 -30.94
C GLY A 62 -5.91 18.24 -31.31
N SER A 63 -6.22 19.23 -32.17
CA SER A 63 -5.25 20.25 -32.61
C SER A 63 -4.57 20.98 -31.47
N ASP A 64 -5.29 21.20 -30.38
CA ASP A 64 -4.79 21.89 -29.18
C ASP A 64 -3.67 21.11 -28.46
N VAL A 65 -3.72 19.78 -28.50
CA VAL A 65 -2.69 18.90 -27.92
C VAL A 65 -1.48 18.84 -28.84
N LEU A 66 -1.68 18.59 -30.14
CA LEU A 66 -0.59 18.39 -31.09
C LEU A 66 0.20 19.68 -31.34
N ASN A 67 -0.45 20.84 -31.27
CA ASN A 67 0.16 22.17 -31.49
C ASN A 67 0.67 22.80 -30.17
N SER A 68 0.54 22.13 -29.03
CA SER A 68 1.06 22.62 -27.73
C SER A 68 2.60 22.64 -27.72
N LEU A 69 3.19 23.45 -26.82
CA LEU A 69 4.64 23.48 -26.62
C LEU A 69 5.21 22.16 -26.06
N THR A 70 4.36 21.31 -25.46
CA THR A 70 4.74 20.05 -24.83
C THR A 70 3.75 18.92 -25.15
N PRO A 71 3.60 18.52 -26.44
CA PRO A 71 2.57 17.57 -26.86
C PRO A 71 2.65 16.22 -26.14
N ALA A 72 3.86 15.68 -25.97
CA ALA A 72 4.06 14.40 -25.27
C ALA A 72 3.61 14.45 -23.81
N GLN A 73 3.84 15.57 -23.13
CA GLN A 73 3.38 15.74 -21.74
C GLN A 73 1.85 15.83 -21.66
N GLN A 74 1.21 16.48 -22.63
CA GLN A 74 -0.26 16.53 -22.70
C GLN A 74 -0.87 15.16 -22.93
N VAL A 75 -0.30 14.34 -23.82
CA VAL A 75 -0.75 12.96 -24.04
C VAL A 75 -0.61 12.13 -22.75
N ILE A 76 0.53 12.22 -22.06
CA ILE A 76 0.75 11.50 -20.79
C ILE A 76 -0.25 11.96 -19.72
N LYS A 77 -0.54 13.26 -19.65
CA LYS A 77 -1.54 13.81 -18.74
C LYS A 77 -2.93 13.24 -19.03
N ILE A 78 -3.33 13.18 -20.29
CA ILE A 78 -4.61 12.59 -20.72
C ILE A 78 -4.67 11.11 -20.33
N VAL A 79 -3.60 10.34 -20.56
CA VAL A 79 -3.53 8.93 -20.14
C VAL A 79 -3.71 8.78 -18.62
N ASN A 80 -3.07 9.65 -17.82
CA ASN A 80 -3.21 9.65 -16.37
C ASN A 80 -4.64 9.98 -15.93
N GLU A 81 -5.24 11.01 -16.47
CA GLU A 81 -6.61 11.42 -16.16
C GLU A 81 -7.63 10.32 -16.51
N GLU A 82 -7.48 9.69 -17.68
CA GLU A 82 -8.33 8.56 -18.08
C GLU A 82 -8.13 7.34 -17.18
N MET A 83 -6.91 7.06 -16.74
CA MET A 83 -6.62 5.97 -15.83
C MET A 83 -7.25 6.21 -14.44
N ILE A 84 -7.20 7.44 -13.93
CA ILE A 84 -7.88 7.84 -12.70
C ILE A 84 -9.39 7.67 -12.84
N SER A 85 -9.96 8.14 -13.97
CA SER A 85 -11.40 8.00 -14.28
C SER A 85 -11.83 6.54 -14.32
N LEU A 86 -11.03 5.68 -14.95
CA LEU A 86 -11.28 4.23 -15.05
C LEU A 86 -11.35 3.57 -13.68
N MET A 87 -10.48 3.98 -12.75
CA MET A 87 -10.41 3.46 -11.38
C MET A 87 -11.39 4.15 -10.41
N GLY A 88 -12.05 5.25 -10.83
CA GLY A 88 -13.12 5.79 -10.03
C GLY A 88 -13.11 7.27 -9.70
N SER A 89 -12.19 8.03 -10.26
CA SER A 89 -12.03 9.49 -10.09
C SER A 89 -11.81 9.94 -8.64
N GLU A 90 -12.62 9.43 -7.70
CA GLU A 90 -12.58 9.82 -6.29
C GLU A 90 -12.41 8.62 -5.36
N THR A 91 -11.77 8.86 -4.23
CA THR A 91 -11.65 7.88 -3.15
C THR A 91 -13.00 7.64 -2.50
N THR A 92 -13.37 6.38 -2.36
CA THR A 92 -14.61 5.98 -1.67
C THR A 92 -14.28 5.40 -0.31
N GLU A 93 -14.88 5.93 0.74
CA GLU A 93 -14.76 5.41 2.10
C GLU A 93 -15.92 4.47 2.44
N LEU A 94 -15.65 3.52 3.34
CA LEU A 94 -16.68 2.69 3.94
C LEU A 94 -17.57 3.56 4.82
N LYS A 95 -18.89 3.50 4.57
CA LYS A 95 -19.87 4.30 5.31
C LYS A 95 -20.24 3.60 6.61
N ILE A 96 -19.83 4.17 7.73
CA ILE A 96 -20.21 3.71 9.06
C ILE A 96 -21.39 4.58 9.54
N LYS A 97 -22.45 3.93 10.03
CA LYS A 97 -23.61 4.61 10.58
C LYS A 97 -23.24 5.46 11.80
N PRO A 98 -24.01 6.51 12.09
CA PRO A 98 -23.79 7.36 13.26
C PRO A 98 -23.81 6.59 14.57
N SER A 99 -23.24 7.20 15.62
CA SER A 99 -23.26 6.63 16.97
C SER A 99 -24.68 6.31 17.44
N GLY A 100 -24.88 5.09 17.92
CA GLY A 100 -26.19 4.56 18.33
C GLY A 100 -26.85 3.65 17.30
N GLU A 101 -26.37 3.62 16.06
CA GLU A 101 -26.80 2.69 15.04
C GLU A 101 -25.72 1.64 14.77
N MET A 102 -26.13 0.46 14.33
CA MET A 102 -25.23 -0.65 14.03
C MET A 102 -25.01 -0.76 12.53
N THR A 103 -23.74 -0.90 12.12
CA THR A 103 -23.36 -1.18 10.74
C THR A 103 -23.02 -2.67 10.59
N ILE A 104 -23.69 -3.35 9.66
CA ILE A 104 -23.49 -4.78 9.39
C ILE A 104 -22.83 -4.92 8.02
N ILE A 105 -21.63 -5.49 8.02
CA ILE A 105 -20.78 -5.66 6.84
C ILE A 105 -20.60 -7.15 6.58
N MET A 106 -21.00 -7.61 5.40
CA MET A 106 -20.78 -8.99 4.95
C MET A 106 -19.56 -9.08 4.07
N MET A 107 -18.60 -9.93 4.45
CA MET A 107 -17.39 -10.17 3.69
C MET A 107 -17.58 -11.38 2.79
N ALA A 108 -17.61 -11.17 1.48
CA ALA A 108 -17.82 -12.19 0.46
C ALA A 108 -16.57 -12.43 -0.39
N GLY A 109 -16.49 -13.56 -1.09
CA GLY A 109 -15.39 -13.89 -2.02
C GLY A 109 -14.97 -15.34 -1.99
N LEU A 110 -14.08 -15.74 -2.90
CA LEU A 110 -13.63 -17.13 -3.02
C LEU A 110 -12.68 -17.54 -1.89
N GLN A 111 -12.43 -18.84 -1.78
CA GLN A 111 -11.45 -19.39 -0.86
C GLN A 111 -10.04 -18.89 -1.24
N GLY A 112 -9.24 -18.53 -0.24
CA GLY A 112 -7.89 -18.04 -0.47
C GLY A 112 -7.78 -16.58 -0.91
N ALA A 113 -8.90 -15.89 -1.16
CA ALA A 113 -8.92 -14.45 -1.48
C ALA A 113 -8.51 -13.55 -0.31
N GLY A 114 -8.37 -14.08 0.90
CA GLY A 114 -7.91 -13.31 2.06
C GLY A 114 -9.03 -12.67 2.88
N LYS A 115 -10.28 -13.13 2.79
CA LYS A 115 -11.44 -12.60 3.55
C LYS A 115 -11.16 -12.46 5.04
N THR A 116 -10.89 -13.56 5.72
CA THR A 116 -10.70 -13.62 7.19
C THR A 116 -9.58 -12.68 7.66
N THR A 117 -8.47 -12.62 6.92
CA THR A 117 -7.36 -11.72 7.24
C THR A 117 -7.74 -10.26 7.01
N THR A 118 -8.44 -9.98 5.90
CA THR A 118 -8.89 -8.62 5.55
C THR A 118 -9.94 -8.13 6.53
N THR A 119 -10.85 -9.00 6.96
CA THR A 119 -11.86 -8.71 7.99
C THR A 119 -11.21 -8.21 9.27
N ALA A 120 -10.19 -8.92 9.78
CA ALA A 120 -9.47 -8.50 10.98
C ALA A 120 -8.69 -7.18 10.77
N LYS A 121 -8.03 -7.00 9.62
CA LYS A 121 -7.31 -5.76 9.29
C LYS A 121 -8.26 -4.56 9.25
N LEU A 122 -9.43 -4.72 8.64
CA LEU A 122 -10.44 -3.67 8.53
C LEU A 122 -11.05 -3.33 9.89
N ALA A 123 -11.36 -4.35 10.70
CA ALA A 123 -11.83 -4.17 12.08
C ALA A 123 -10.80 -3.42 12.93
N ALA A 124 -9.51 -3.77 12.84
CA ALA A 124 -8.43 -3.06 13.53
C ALA A 124 -8.35 -1.58 13.11
N LYS A 125 -8.52 -1.30 11.82
CA LYS A 125 -8.50 0.06 11.28
C LYS A 125 -9.68 0.89 11.79
N LEU A 126 -10.88 0.31 11.85
CA LEU A 126 -12.06 0.99 12.37
C LEU A 126 -12.03 1.14 13.90
N LYS A 127 -11.46 0.18 14.63
CA LYS A 127 -11.21 0.29 16.07
C LYS A 127 -10.30 1.48 16.39
N LYS A 128 -9.22 1.67 15.63
CA LYS A 128 -8.34 2.84 15.75
C LYS A 128 -9.06 4.17 15.50
N LYS A 129 -10.14 4.16 14.72
CA LYS A 129 -11.02 5.33 14.47
C LYS A 129 -12.09 5.51 15.57
N GLY A 130 -12.03 4.76 16.68
CA GLY A 130 -12.93 4.89 17.83
C GLY A 130 -14.20 4.03 17.75
N ASN A 131 -14.30 3.08 16.82
CA ASN A 131 -15.42 2.16 16.73
C ASN A 131 -15.21 0.92 17.61
N SER A 132 -16.30 0.19 17.87
CA SER A 132 -16.32 -1.09 18.61
C SER A 132 -16.76 -2.22 17.67
N PRO A 133 -15.84 -2.77 16.84
CA PRO A 133 -16.16 -3.85 15.91
C PRO A 133 -16.31 -5.20 16.62
N LEU A 134 -17.15 -6.07 16.04
CA LEU A 134 -17.32 -7.48 16.36
C LEU A 134 -17.04 -8.31 15.11
N LEU A 135 -16.20 -9.34 15.19
CA LEU A 135 -15.99 -10.32 14.13
C LEU A 135 -16.94 -11.50 14.34
N VAL A 136 -17.56 -12.00 13.27
CA VAL A 136 -18.52 -13.10 13.33
C VAL A 136 -18.09 -14.21 12.40
N GLY A 137 -17.86 -15.41 12.96
CA GLY A 137 -17.47 -16.59 12.18
C GLY A 137 -18.68 -17.28 11.55
N CYS A 138 -18.91 -17.02 10.27
CA CYS A 138 -19.97 -17.67 9.48
C CYS A 138 -19.44 -18.79 8.56
N ASP A 139 -18.13 -19.06 8.50
CA ASP A 139 -17.54 -20.21 7.77
C ASP A 139 -17.64 -21.48 8.62
N ILE A 140 -18.80 -22.11 8.59
CA ILE A 140 -19.11 -23.32 9.38
C ILE A 140 -18.52 -24.60 8.76
N TYR A 141 -18.12 -24.55 7.51
CA TYR A 141 -17.62 -25.72 6.77
C TYR A 141 -16.18 -26.07 7.12
N ARG A 142 -15.45 -25.10 7.66
CA ARG A 142 -14.03 -25.24 8.02
C ARG A 142 -13.79 -24.81 9.46
N PRO A 143 -13.74 -25.76 10.40
CA PRO A 143 -13.44 -25.44 11.82
C PRO A 143 -12.16 -24.60 11.97
N ALA A 144 -11.15 -24.87 11.16
CA ALA A 144 -9.92 -24.09 11.14
C ALA A 144 -10.10 -22.60 10.75
N ALA A 145 -11.16 -22.25 9.99
CA ALA A 145 -11.45 -20.86 9.65
C ALA A 145 -11.94 -20.06 10.86
N ILE A 146 -12.80 -20.66 11.69
CA ILE A 146 -13.25 -20.07 12.95
C ILE A 146 -12.06 -19.83 13.88
N GLU A 147 -11.18 -20.83 14.04
CA GLU A 147 -9.98 -20.68 14.86
C GLU A 147 -9.01 -19.62 14.29
N GLN A 148 -8.91 -19.55 12.97
CA GLN A 148 -8.12 -18.50 12.30
C GLN A 148 -8.70 -17.11 12.59
N LEU A 149 -10.03 -16.95 12.53
CA LEU A 149 -10.69 -15.69 12.83
C LEU A 149 -10.45 -15.29 14.30
N LYS A 150 -10.55 -16.22 15.26
CA LYS A 150 -10.24 -15.99 16.67
C LYS A 150 -8.81 -15.50 16.87
N ARG A 151 -7.83 -16.22 16.31
CA ARG A 151 -6.41 -15.80 16.38
C ARG A 151 -6.16 -14.43 15.76
N ASN A 152 -6.84 -14.12 14.67
CA ASN A 152 -6.74 -12.80 14.05
C ASN A 152 -7.42 -11.72 14.90
N GLY A 153 -8.57 -12.03 15.51
CA GLY A 153 -9.25 -11.15 16.46
C GLY A 153 -8.38 -10.83 17.68
N GLU A 154 -7.76 -11.85 18.28
CA GLU A 154 -6.82 -11.69 19.40
C GLU A 154 -5.65 -10.76 19.04
N LYS A 155 -5.03 -10.94 17.85
CA LYS A 155 -3.91 -10.09 17.41
C LYS A 155 -4.28 -8.61 17.29
N VAL A 156 -5.54 -8.30 17.00
CA VAL A 156 -6.04 -6.93 16.83
C VAL A 156 -6.87 -6.45 18.02
N ASP A 157 -6.99 -7.28 19.05
CA ASP A 157 -7.79 -7.02 20.24
C ASP A 157 -9.25 -6.66 19.88
N VAL A 158 -9.86 -7.47 18.99
CA VAL A 158 -11.26 -7.37 18.56
C VAL A 158 -11.97 -8.67 18.91
N PRO A 159 -13.12 -8.63 19.61
CA PRO A 159 -13.85 -9.84 19.99
C PRO A 159 -14.40 -10.57 18.77
N VAL A 160 -14.52 -11.90 18.93
CA VAL A 160 -15.07 -12.80 17.92
C VAL A 160 -16.26 -13.53 18.50
N PHE A 161 -17.37 -13.51 17.76
CA PHE A 161 -18.56 -14.29 18.03
C PHE A 161 -18.63 -15.48 17.08
N ASP A 162 -18.87 -16.68 17.61
CA ASP A 162 -19.15 -17.88 16.84
C ASP A 162 -20.13 -18.79 17.59
N MET A 163 -20.78 -19.69 16.87
CA MET A 163 -21.65 -20.73 17.41
C MET A 163 -21.17 -22.12 17.02
N GLY A 164 -19.92 -22.26 16.62
CA GLY A 164 -19.36 -23.51 16.11
C GLY A 164 -19.92 -23.86 14.72
N THR A 165 -19.90 -25.14 14.36
CA THR A 165 -20.23 -25.64 13.02
C THR A 165 -21.62 -26.22 12.85
N ASN A 166 -22.42 -26.26 13.94
CA ASN A 166 -23.72 -26.93 13.95
C ASN A 166 -24.92 -25.99 13.70
N HIS A 167 -24.68 -24.73 13.42
CA HIS A 167 -25.69 -23.70 13.17
C HIS A 167 -25.59 -23.16 11.76
N LYS A 168 -26.70 -22.75 11.17
CA LYS A 168 -26.69 -22.11 9.85
C LYS A 168 -26.07 -20.71 9.92
N PRO A 169 -25.31 -20.28 8.90
CA PRO A 169 -24.70 -18.94 8.87
C PRO A 169 -25.69 -17.79 9.09
N ALA A 170 -26.91 -17.89 8.56
CA ALA A 170 -27.95 -16.90 8.78
C ALA A 170 -28.43 -16.83 10.24
N GLU A 171 -28.47 -17.95 10.95
CA GLU A 171 -28.78 -18.00 12.38
C GLU A 171 -27.67 -17.38 13.22
N ILE A 172 -26.40 -17.72 12.89
CA ILE A 172 -25.22 -17.13 13.53
C ILE A 172 -25.25 -15.61 13.40
N ALA A 173 -25.52 -15.11 12.19
CA ALA A 173 -25.60 -13.67 11.94
C ALA A 173 -26.70 -12.99 12.78
N LYS A 174 -27.89 -13.58 12.93
CA LYS A 174 -28.96 -13.06 13.79
C LYS A 174 -28.53 -12.99 15.26
N ARG A 175 -27.97 -14.06 15.79
CA ARG A 175 -27.50 -14.13 17.17
C ARG A 175 -26.34 -13.17 17.43
N ALA A 176 -25.47 -12.98 16.46
CA ALA A 176 -24.39 -12.02 16.55
C ALA A 176 -24.89 -10.57 16.69
N ILE A 177 -26.00 -10.22 16.03
CA ILE A 177 -26.62 -8.90 16.17
C ILE A 177 -27.19 -8.70 17.59
N GLU A 178 -27.82 -9.71 18.18
CA GLU A 178 -28.32 -9.67 19.56
C GLU A 178 -27.12 -9.48 20.53
N PHE A 179 -26.09 -10.31 20.38
CA PHE A 179 -24.86 -10.22 21.17
C PHE A 179 -24.19 -8.86 21.04
N ALA A 180 -24.09 -8.30 19.82
CA ALA A 180 -23.47 -7.01 19.58
C ALA A 180 -24.23 -5.86 20.26
N LYS A 181 -25.57 -5.92 20.31
CA LYS A 181 -26.40 -4.94 21.03
C LYS A 181 -26.16 -4.99 22.54
N GLU A 182 -26.13 -6.20 23.11
CA GLU A 182 -25.89 -6.41 24.53
C GLU A 182 -24.50 -5.95 24.97
N ASN A 183 -23.49 -6.08 24.09
CA ASN A 183 -22.10 -5.74 24.37
C ASN A 183 -21.64 -4.40 23.77
N HIS A 184 -22.58 -3.58 23.28
CA HIS A 184 -22.31 -2.23 22.75
C HIS A 184 -21.33 -2.19 21.58
N HIS A 185 -21.38 -3.20 20.69
CA HIS A 185 -20.65 -3.16 19.42
C HIS A 185 -21.46 -2.41 18.38
N ASN A 186 -20.81 -1.49 17.66
CA ASN A 186 -21.48 -0.67 16.63
C ASN A 186 -21.17 -1.12 15.20
N ILE A 187 -20.24 -2.05 15.02
CA ILE A 187 -19.91 -2.62 13.70
C ILE A 187 -19.83 -4.14 13.83
N ILE A 188 -20.48 -4.84 12.90
CA ILE A 188 -20.42 -6.29 12.79
C ILE A 188 -19.80 -6.65 11.44
N PHE A 189 -18.79 -7.52 11.47
CA PHE A 189 -18.22 -8.14 10.28
C PHE A 189 -18.63 -9.61 10.21
N LEU A 190 -19.42 -9.97 9.21
CA LEU A 190 -19.79 -11.36 8.93
C LEU A 190 -18.72 -11.97 8.01
N ASP A 191 -17.79 -12.78 8.56
CA ASP A 191 -16.78 -13.49 7.79
C ASP A 191 -17.39 -14.78 7.23
N THR A 192 -17.82 -14.75 5.97
CA THR A 192 -18.55 -15.83 5.32
C THR A 192 -17.62 -16.90 4.73
N ALA A 193 -18.17 -18.07 4.50
CA ALA A 193 -17.46 -19.14 3.81
C ALA A 193 -17.02 -18.71 2.40
N GLY A 194 -15.91 -19.28 1.93
CA GLY A 194 -15.49 -19.19 0.55
C GLY A 194 -15.29 -20.58 -0.02
N ARG A 195 -15.74 -20.79 -1.23
CA ARG A 195 -15.47 -22.02 -1.99
C ARG A 195 -14.41 -21.78 -3.06
N LEU A 196 -13.87 -22.85 -3.64
CA LEU A 196 -12.84 -22.74 -4.68
C LEU A 196 -13.34 -22.06 -5.95
N HIS A 197 -14.63 -22.23 -6.25
CA HIS A 197 -15.32 -21.59 -7.37
C HIS A 197 -16.71 -21.15 -6.95
N ILE A 198 -17.30 -20.30 -7.77
CA ILE A 198 -18.66 -19.85 -7.58
C ILE A 198 -19.60 -21.02 -7.91
N ASP A 199 -20.40 -21.42 -6.94
CA ASP A 199 -21.48 -22.38 -7.11
C ASP A 199 -22.81 -21.82 -6.56
N GLU A 200 -23.91 -22.48 -6.90
CA GLU A 200 -25.26 -22.02 -6.51
C GLU A 200 -25.45 -22.09 -5.01
N ASP A 201 -24.94 -23.12 -4.33
CA ASP A 201 -25.11 -23.30 -2.88
C ASP A 201 -24.44 -22.18 -2.11
N MET A 202 -23.22 -21.79 -2.50
CA MET A 202 -22.52 -20.65 -1.89
C MET A 202 -23.32 -19.35 -2.09
N MET A 203 -23.81 -19.11 -3.30
CA MET A 203 -24.57 -17.89 -3.57
C MET A 203 -25.90 -17.87 -2.83
N ASN A 204 -26.60 -18.99 -2.75
CA ASN A 204 -27.85 -19.12 -2.00
C ASN A 204 -27.62 -18.86 -0.50
N GLU A 205 -26.51 -19.35 0.07
CA GLU A 205 -26.15 -19.10 1.47
C GLU A 205 -25.95 -17.59 1.73
N LEU A 206 -25.20 -16.91 0.86
CA LEU A 206 -24.96 -15.47 0.98
C LEU A 206 -26.26 -14.67 0.81
N ILE A 207 -27.15 -15.08 -0.10
CA ILE A 207 -28.48 -14.50 -0.28
C ILE A 207 -29.34 -14.76 0.96
N GLU A 208 -29.28 -15.97 1.55
CA GLU A 208 -29.99 -16.30 2.79
C GLU A 208 -29.55 -15.42 3.95
N ILE A 209 -28.24 -15.21 4.13
CA ILE A 209 -27.72 -14.27 5.14
C ILE A 209 -28.25 -12.87 4.87
N LYS A 210 -28.10 -12.34 3.64
CA LYS A 210 -28.58 -11.01 3.23
C LYS A 210 -30.09 -10.83 3.50
N GLY A 211 -30.90 -11.85 3.25
CA GLY A 211 -32.34 -11.83 3.46
C GLY A 211 -32.79 -11.92 4.93
N ASN A 212 -31.94 -12.48 5.78
CA ASN A 212 -32.23 -12.72 7.20
C ASN A 212 -31.78 -11.60 8.13
N VAL A 213 -30.77 -10.82 7.72
CA VAL A 213 -30.24 -9.68 8.46
C VAL A 213 -30.12 -8.49 7.51
N ASN A 214 -30.36 -7.29 8.02
CA ASN A 214 -30.25 -6.08 7.21
C ASN A 214 -28.76 -5.71 7.02
N VAL A 215 -28.13 -6.33 6.03
CA VAL A 215 -26.72 -6.07 5.68
C VAL A 215 -26.62 -4.69 5.04
N ASP A 216 -25.77 -3.82 5.59
CA ASP A 216 -25.55 -2.47 5.07
C ASP A 216 -24.56 -2.47 3.90
N ASP A 217 -23.47 -3.24 4.04
CA ASP A 217 -22.44 -3.36 3.02
C ASP A 217 -22.10 -4.83 2.73
N ILE A 218 -21.99 -5.15 1.45
CA ILE A 218 -21.49 -6.42 0.96
C ILE A 218 -20.16 -6.15 0.27
N ILE A 219 -19.07 -6.48 0.95
CA ILE A 219 -17.71 -6.23 0.47
C ILE A 219 -17.15 -7.51 -0.14
N LEU A 220 -16.87 -7.46 -1.43
CA LEU A 220 -16.21 -8.54 -2.12
C LEU A 220 -14.70 -8.44 -1.95
N VAL A 221 -14.09 -9.50 -1.44
CA VAL A 221 -12.62 -9.65 -1.33
C VAL A 221 -12.12 -10.51 -2.47
N VAL A 222 -11.22 -9.96 -3.28
CA VAL A 222 -10.70 -10.60 -4.49
C VAL A 222 -9.17 -10.61 -4.46
N ASP A 223 -8.58 -11.71 -4.90
CA ASP A 223 -7.14 -11.86 -5.08
C ASP A 223 -6.72 -11.19 -6.40
N ALA A 224 -5.95 -10.11 -6.35
CA ALA A 224 -5.50 -9.38 -7.52
C ALA A 224 -4.58 -10.21 -8.44
N MET A 225 -3.87 -11.21 -7.89
CA MET A 225 -2.96 -12.06 -8.66
C MET A 225 -3.68 -12.99 -9.64
N THR A 226 -4.99 -13.20 -9.47
CA THR A 226 -5.77 -14.06 -10.38
C THR A 226 -6.13 -13.37 -11.72
N GLY A 227 -5.73 -12.09 -11.89
CA GLY A 227 -5.87 -11.38 -13.16
C GLY A 227 -7.33 -11.29 -13.64
N GLN A 228 -7.61 -11.79 -14.85
CA GLN A 228 -8.95 -11.74 -15.43
C GLN A 228 -9.99 -12.53 -14.63
N ASP A 229 -9.60 -13.61 -13.94
CA ASP A 229 -10.55 -14.38 -13.09
C ASP A 229 -11.08 -13.52 -11.94
N ALA A 230 -10.26 -12.60 -11.38
CA ALA A 230 -10.72 -11.64 -10.40
C ALA A 230 -11.88 -10.79 -10.92
N VAL A 231 -11.82 -10.38 -12.19
CA VAL A 231 -12.85 -9.57 -12.84
C VAL A 231 -14.13 -10.38 -13.04
N ASN A 232 -14.01 -11.61 -13.54
CA ASN A 232 -15.14 -12.51 -13.74
C ASN A 232 -15.86 -12.84 -12.43
N VAL A 233 -15.08 -13.06 -11.36
CA VAL A 233 -15.61 -13.27 -10.00
C VAL A 233 -16.37 -12.03 -9.54
N ALA A 234 -15.78 -10.84 -9.70
CA ALA A 234 -16.41 -9.60 -9.27
C ALA A 234 -17.72 -9.32 -10.02
N GLU A 235 -17.75 -9.58 -11.33
CA GLU A 235 -18.97 -9.44 -12.15
C GLU A 235 -20.08 -10.37 -11.65
N THR A 236 -19.78 -11.65 -11.47
CA THR A 236 -20.76 -12.66 -11.02
C THR A 236 -21.30 -12.35 -9.60
N PHE A 237 -20.44 -11.96 -8.67
CA PHE A 237 -20.87 -11.57 -7.33
C PHE A 237 -21.72 -10.30 -7.36
N ASN A 238 -21.38 -9.33 -8.21
CA ASN A 238 -22.16 -8.12 -8.35
C ASN A 238 -23.55 -8.40 -8.93
N GLU A 239 -23.66 -9.23 -9.95
CA GLU A 239 -24.94 -9.61 -10.55
C GLU A 239 -25.87 -10.32 -9.56
N LYS A 240 -25.33 -11.23 -8.74
CA LYS A 240 -26.17 -12.07 -7.84
C LYS A 240 -26.43 -11.43 -6.47
N LEU A 241 -25.50 -10.63 -5.96
CA LEU A 241 -25.59 -10.10 -4.59
C LEU A 241 -25.71 -8.57 -4.53
N ASP A 242 -25.48 -7.87 -5.64
CA ASP A 242 -25.39 -6.41 -5.66
C ASP A 242 -24.38 -5.90 -4.60
N ILE A 243 -23.11 -6.24 -4.80
CA ILE A 243 -22.03 -5.85 -3.87
C ILE A 243 -21.95 -4.32 -3.75
N THR A 244 -21.50 -3.80 -2.60
CA THR A 244 -21.37 -2.35 -2.36
C THR A 244 -19.96 -1.85 -2.59
N GLY A 245 -18.95 -2.71 -2.52
CA GLY A 245 -17.56 -2.37 -2.75
C GLY A 245 -16.67 -3.58 -2.87
N VAL A 246 -15.42 -3.34 -3.30
CA VAL A 246 -14.42 -4.38 -3.53
C VAL A 246 -13.15 -4.07 -2.74
N ILE A 247 -12.51 -5.11 -2.21
CA ILE A 247 -11.16 -5.07 -1.65
C ILE A 247 -10.26 -5.98 -2.48
N LEU A 248 -9.19 -5.44 -3.02
CA LEU A 248 -8.18 -6.22 -3.75
C LEU A 248 -7.06 -6.61 -2.79
N THR A 249 -6.80 -7.90 -2.68
CA THR A 249 -5.72 -8.45 -1.84
C THR A 249 -4.52 -8.88 -2.69
N LYS A 250 -3.39 -9.11 -2.04
CA LYS A 250 -2.12 -9.59 -2.64
C LYS A 250 -1.61 -8.71 -3.78
N LEU A 251 -1.90 -7.42 -3.72
CA LEU A 251 -1.49 -6.49 -4.77
C LEU A 251 0.03 -6.30 -4.81
N ASP A 252 0.72 -6.55 -3.70
CA ASP A 252 2.18 -6.58 -3.58
C ASP A 252 2.83 -7.65 -4.47
N GLY A 253 2.14 -8.78 -4.71
CA GLY A 253 2.55 -9.84 -5.62
C GLY A 253 2.09 -9.64 -7.07
N ASP A 254 1.15 -8.73 -7.33
CA ASP A 254 0.62 -8.49 -8.67
C ASP A 254 1.50 -7.50 -9.45
N THR A 255 2.36 -8.03 -10.31
CA THR A 255 3.22 -7.22 -11.20
C THR A 255 2.49 -6.69 -12.43
N ARG A 256 1.29 -7.18 -12.73
CA ARG A 256 0.49 -6.86 -13.93
C ARG A 256 -0.54 -5.76 -13.68
N GLY A 257 -1.32 -5.85 -12.60
CA GLY A 257 -2.27 -4.83 -12.19
C GLY A 257 -3.61 -4.80 -12.93
N GLY A 258 -3.88 -5.79 -13.75
CA GLY A 258 -5.09 -5.82 -14.60
C GLY A 258 -6.40 -5.84 -13.82
N ALA A 259 -6.42 -6.54 -12.68
CA ALA A 259 -7.59 -6.58 -11.82
C ALA A 259 -7.97 -5.20 -11.28
N ALA A 260 -6.98 -4.42 -10.82
CA ALA A 260 -7.22 -3.07 -10.29
C ALA A 260 -7.84 -2.12 -11.33
N LEU A 261 -7.45 -2.25 -12.60
CA LEU A 261 -7.97 -1.45 -13.70
C LEU A 261 -9.34 -1.92 -14.20
N SER A 262 -9.65 -3.23 -14.07
CA SER A 262 -10.83 -3.81 -14.70
C SER A 262 -12.04 -3.97 -13.78
N VAL A 263 -11.82 -4.28 -12.49
CA VAL A 263 -12.89 -4.63 -11.56
C VAL A 263 -13.95 -3.54 -11.46
N ARG A 264 -13.52 -2.28 -11.27
CA ARG A 264 -14.48 -1.17 -11.19
C ARG A 264 -15.17 -0.92 -12.53
N ALA A 265 -14.44 -0.95 -13.63
CA ALA A 265 -14.99 -0.69 -14.94
C ALA A 265 -16.08 -1.70 -15.34
N VAL A 266 -15.94 -2.96 -14.89
CA VAL A 266 -16.89 -4.05 -15.19
C VAL A 266 -18.06 -4.05 -14.20
N THR A 267 -17.80 -3.86 -12.90
CA THR A 267 -18.84 -3.95 -11.87
C THR A 267 -19.57 -2.63 -11.60
N GLY A 268 -18.96 -1.50 -11.93
CA GLY A 268 -19.43 -0.17 -11.49
C GLY A 268 -19.25 0.10 -10.00
N LYS A 269 -18.69 -0.84 -9.22
CA LYS A 269 -18.56 -0.73 -7.76
C LYS A 269 -17.17 -0.20 -7.37
N PRO A 270 -17.06 0.61 -6.31
CA PRO A 270 -15.79 1.20 -5.92
C PRO A 270 -14.84 0.15 -5.34
N ILE A 271 -13.54 0.35 -5.60
CA ILE A 271 -12.50 -0.31 -4.83
C ILE A 271 -12.29 0.51 -3.56
N LEU A 272 -12.48 -0.11 -2.40
CA LEU A 272 -12.40 0.55 -1.11
C LEU A 272 -10.98 0.50 -0.51
N TYR A 273 -10.39 -0.68 -0.52
CA TYR A 273 -9.07 -0.93 0.05
C TYR A 273 -8.25 -1.86 -0.82
N VAL A 274 -6.93 -1.83 -0.61
CA VAL A 274 -5.97 -2.75 -1.22
C VAL A 274 -5.07 -3.37 -0.16
N GLY A 275 -4.83 -4.66 -0.27
CA GLY A 275 -3.87 -5.39 0.56
C GLY A 275 -2.50 -5.41 -0.10
N MET A 276 -1.53 -4.77 0.55
CA MET A 276 -0.15 -4.61 0.08
C MET A 276 0.84 -5.49 0.84
N GLY A 277 0.35 -6.56 1.49
CA GLY A 277 1.18 -7.47 2.27
C GLY A 277 0.41 -8.15 3.41
N GLU A 278 1.12 -8.90 4.25
CA GLU A 278 0.51 -9.73 5.32
C GLU A 278 0.28 -8.98 6.63
N LYS A 279 1.05 -7.93 6.92
CA LYS A 279 0.94 -7.17 8.18
C LYS A 279 -0.41 -6.47 8.30
N LEU A 280 -0.81 -6.17 9.53
CA LEU A 280 -2.05 -5.43 9.81
C LEU A 280 -2.06 -4.03 9.19
N SER A 281 -0.88 -3.40 9.12
CA SER A 281 -0.67 -2.09 8.47
C SER A 281 -0.81 -2.11 6.96
N ASP A 282 -0.77 -3.29 6.32
CA ASP A 282 -0.68 -3.44 4.87
C ASP A 282 -2.05 -3.44 4.18
N LEU A 283 -3.11 -2.99 4.86
CA LEU A 283 -4.40 -2.66 4.26
C LEU A 283 -4.48 -1.15 4.06
N GLU A 284 -4.31 -0.72 2.82
CA GLU A 284 -4.32 0.70 2.44
C GLU A 284 -5.69 1.10 1.87
N GLN A 285 -6.09 2.35 2.09
CA GLN A 285 -7.21 2.96 1.38
C GLN A 285 -6.88 3.02 -0.11
N PHE A 286 -7.86 2.75 -0.97
CA PHE A 286 -7.65 2.88 -2.40
C PHE A 286 -7.78 4.34 -2.85
N TYR A 287 -6.71 4.87 -3.41
CA TYR A 287 -6.66 6.21 -3.99
C TYR A 287 -6.42 6.10 -5.50
N PRO A 288 -7.43 6.38 -6.35
CA PRO A 288 -7.30 6.24 -7.80
C PRO A 288 -6.13 7.01 -8.40
N ASP A 289 -5.90 8.24 -7.96
CA ASP A 289 -4.82 9.12 -8.41
C ASP A 289 -3.44 8.58 -8.08
N ARG A 290 -3.24 8.10 -6.85
CA ARG A 290 -1.99 7.48 -6.42
C ARG A 290 -1.72 6.17 -7.14
N MET A 291 -2.77 5.39 -7.35
CA MET A 291 -2.67 4.13 -8.07
C MET A 291 -2.31 4.35 -9.53
N ALA A 292 -2.94 5.32 -10.21
CA ALA A 292 -2.56 5.73 -11.56
C ALA A 292 -1.10 6.18 -11.62
N SER A 293 -0.66 7.00 -10.66
CA SER A 293 0.73 7.46 -10.57
C SER A 293 1.72 6.31 -10.40
N ARG A 294 1.40 5.30 -9.58
CA ARG A 294 2.21 4.08 -9.40
C ARG A 294 2.31 3.29 -10.72
N ILE A 295 1.16 3.05 -11.38
CA ILE A 295 1.10 2.30 -12.65
C ILE A 295 1.89 3.03 -13.75
N LEU A 296 1.83 4.35 -13.81
CA LEU A 296 2.56 5.16 -14.79
C LEU A 296 4.04 5.37 -14.43
N GLY A 297 4.47 4.86 -13.26
CA GLY A 297 5.85 5.00 -12.78
C GLY A 297 6.23 6.44 -12.41
N MET A 298 5.25 7.26 -12.06
CA MET A 298 5.45 8.64 -11.60
C MET A 298 5.79 8.74 -10.11
N GLY A 299 5.76 7.60 -9.40
CA GLY A 299 5.97 7.52 -7.95
C GLY A 299 4.71 7.87 -7.15
N ASP A 300 4.78 7.59 -5.86
CA ASP A 300 3.69 7.86 -4.91
C ASP A 300 4.24 8.54 -3.66
N ILE A 301 4.56 9.81 -3.80
CA ILE A 301 5.13 10.63 -2.72
C ILE A 301 4.13 10.84 -1.58
N LEU A 302 2.83 10.93 -1.89
CA LEU A 302 1.81 11.18 -0.87
C LEU A 302 1.63 9.99 0.07
N SER A 303 1.57 8.78 -0.46
CA SER A 303 1.54 7.56 0.38
C SER A 303 2.80 7.40 1.23
N LEU A 304 3.96 7.81 0.71
CA LEU A 304 5.21 7.82 1.49
C LEU A 304 5.14 8.79 2.67
N ILE A 305 4.62 10.01 2.43
CA ILE A 305 4.44 11.02 3.49
C ILE A 305 3.46 10.52 4.55
N GLU A 306 2.31 9.98 4.15
CA GLU A 306 1.31 9.44 5.07
C GLU A 306 1.83 8.27 5.91
N LYS A 307 2.59 7.34 5.29
CA LYS A 307 3.25 6.26 6.05
C LYS A 307 4.24 6.83 7.06
N ALA A 308 5.03 7.82 6.65
CA ALA A 308 5.96 8.49 7.55
C ALA A 308 5.22 9.19 8.70
N GLU A 309 4.09 9.83 8.45
CA GLU A 309 3.29 10.51 9.47
C GLU A 309 2.59 9.52 10.42
N MET A 310 2.11 8.37 9.94
CA MET A 310 1.48 7.34 10.77
C MET A 310 2.48 6.64 11.71
N ASP A 311 3.72 6.46 11.25
CA ASP A 311 4.77 5.79 12.03
C ASP A 311 5.57 6.76 12.91
N MET A 312 5.42 8.07 12.73
CA MET A 312 6.08 9.08 13.54
C MET A 312 5.25 9.46 14.76
N ASP A 313 5.71 9.02 15.92
CA ASP A 313 5.28 9.59 17.19
C ASP A 313 5.65 11.09 17.22
N SER A 314 4.65 11.97 17.18
CA SER A 314 4.83 13.43 17.06
C SER A 314 5.72 14.03 18.15
N GLU A 315 5.76 13.43 19.34
CA GLU A 315 6.66 13.84 20.42
C GLU A 315 8.12 13.41 20.16
N LYS A 316 8.33 12.24 19.59
CA LYS A 316 9.68 11.75 19.24
C LYS A 316 10.26 12.56 18.09
N ALA A 317 9.44 12.91 17.08
CA ALA A 317 9.86 13.79 15.99
C ALA A 317 10.27 15.19 16.46
N LYS A 318 9.53 15.77 17.41
CA LYS A 318 9.91 17.06 18.04
C LYS A 318 11.22 16.94 18.84
N LYS A 319 11.39 15.88 19.62
CA LYS A 319 12.63 15.64 20.38
C LYS A 319 13.82 15.45 19.44
N LEU A 320 13.65 14.69 18.35
CA LEU A 320 14.70 14.48 17.35
C LEU A 320 15.08 15.77 16.64
N SER A 321 14.10 16.57 16.21
CA SER A 321 14.38 17.88 15.58
C SER A 321 15.11 18.83 16.51
N GLN A 322 14.82 18.82 17.80
CA GLN A 322 15.54 19.59 18.82
C GLN A 322 16.97 19.09 19.03
N LYS A 323 17.20 17.76 19.05
CA LYS A 323 18.54 17.17 19.13
C LYS A 323 19.39 17.47 17.90
N ILE A 324 18.80 17.40 16.70
CA ILE A 324 19.46 17.77 15.45
C ILE A 324 19.85 19.26 15.47
N ALA A 325 18.95 20.15 15.90
CA ALA A 325 19.21 21.57 16.00
C ALA A 325 20.32 21.91 17.02
N LYS A 326 20.45 21.13 18.10
CA LYS A 326 21.52 21.24 19.09
C LYS A 326 22.80 20.50 18.72
N ALA A 327 22.82 19.78 17.57
CA ALA A 327 23.90 18.90 17.15
C ALA A 327 24.26 17.80 18.18
N ASP A 328 23.27 17.34 18.93
CA ASP A 328 23.40 16.35 20.00
C ASP A 328 22.87 14.97 19.55
N PHE A 329 23.13 14.63 18.29
CA PHE A 329 22.76 13.36 17.66
C PHE A 329 23.77 12.28 18.00
N ASP A 330 23.33 11.13 18.53
CA ASP A 330 24.16 10.01 18.95
C ASP A 330 23.82 8.69 18.25
N PHE A 331 24.52 7.59 18.57
CA PHE A 331 24.27 6.28 17.94
C PHE A 331 22.95 5.63 18.39
N ASN A 332 22.34 6.03 19.51
CA ASN A 332 21.01 5.55 19.88
C ASN A 332 19.96 6.21 18.99
N ASP A 333 20.09 7.52 18.73
CA ASP A 333 19.22 8.23 17.80
C ASP A 333 19.33 7.64 16.39
N PHE A 334 20.55 7.27 15.96
CA PHE A 334 20.79 6.64 14.68
C PHE A 334 20.16 5.24 14.58
N LEU A 335 20.27 4.44 15.65
CA LEU A 335 19.63 3.12 15.74
C LEU A 335 18.10 3.24 15.67
N GLU A 336 17.52 4.19 16.39
CA GLU A 336 16.07 4.45 16.36
C GLU A 336 15.59 4.85 14.96
N GLN A 337 16.38 5.64 14.21
CA GLN A 337 16.07 5.98 12.81
C GLN A 337 16.14 4.75 11.89
N LEU A 338 17.12 3.87 12.07
CA LEU A 338 17.22 2.64 11.29
C LEU A 338 16.02 1.71 11.55
N GLU A 339 15.57 1.62 12.80
CA GLU A 339 14.38 0.84 13.16
C GLU A 339 13.09 1.43 12.58
N GLN A 340 12.97 2.75 12.50
CA GLN A 340 11.85 3.41 11.84
C GLN A 340 11.82 3.13 10.35
N VAL A 341 12.96 3.23 9.66
CA VAL A 341 13.08 2.90 8.23
C VAL A 341 12.70 1.44 7.96
N GLU A 342 13.09 0.52 8.85
CA GLU A 342 12.74 -0.89 8.74
C GLU A 342 11.23 -1.13 8.92
N LYS A 343 10.59 -0.45 9.89
CA LYS A 343 9.14 -0.49 10.08
C LYS A 343 8.37 0.06 8.88
N MET A 344 8.92 1.07 8.20
CA MET A 344 8.36 1.66 6.96
C MET A 344 8.53 0.76 5.72
N GLY A 345 9.02 -0.47 5.87
CA GLY A 345 9.20 -1.43 4.77
C GLY A 345 10.63 -1.46 4.20
N GLY A 346 11.60 -0.87 4.89
CA GLY A 346 13.00 -0.85 4.48
C GLY A 346 13.34 0.22 3.44
N MET A 347 14.64 0.41 3.19
CA MET A 347 15.14 1.45 2.25
C MET A 347 14.68 1.18 0.81
N ALA A 348 14.59 -0.08 0.41
CA ALA A 348 14.11 -0.47 -0.91
C ALA A 348 12.67 -0.02 -1.17
N SER A 349 11.78 -0.15 -0.18
CA SER A 349 10.38 0.30 -0.28
C SER A 349 10.28 1.81 -0.44
N ILE A 350 11.11 2.57 0.30
CA ILE A 350 11.15 4.04 0.23
C ILE A 350 11.67 4.50 -1.13
N LEU A 351 12.75 3.90 -1.63
CA LEU A 351 13.34 4.25 -2.94
C LEU A 351 12.38 3.99 -4.10
N ASN A 352 11.56 2.94 -4.00
CA ASN A 352 10.58 2.59 -5.03
C ASN A 352 9.37 3.53 -5.09
N MET A 353 9.09 4.26 -4.02
CA MET A 353 8.03 5.28 -3.98
C MET A 353 8.48 6.65 -4.54
N LEU A 354 9.78 6.87 -4.73
CA LEU A 354 10.30 8.12 -5.26
C LEU A 354 10.23 8.16 -6.80
N PRO A 355 9.71 9.25 -7.41
CA PRO A 355 9.60 9.37 -8.86
C PRO A 355 10.99 9.42 -9.51
N GLY A 356 11.18 8.63 -10.57
CA GLY A 356 12.40 8.64 -11.39
C GLY A 356 13.59 7.82 -10.86
N ILE A 357 13.49 7.18 -9.70
CA ILE A 357 14.54 6.33 -9.12
C ILE A 357 14.18 4.84 -9.26
N GLY A 358 12.91 4.50 -9.40
CA GLY A 358 12.45 3.13 -9.63
C GLY A 358 13.00 2.55 -10.94
N GLY A 359 13.94 1.65 -10.85
CA GLY A 359 14.29 0.74 -11.93
C GLY A 359 15.57 0.98 -12.72
N LYS A 360 16.29 2.13 -12.63
CA LYS A 360 17.46 2.38 -13.51
C LYS A 360 18.67 3.15 -12.94
N VAL A 361 18.65 3.52 -11.69
CA VAL A 361 19.90 3.93 -11.08
C VAL A 361 20.51 2.65 -10.52
N GLY A 362 21.63 2.20 -11.10
CA GLY A 362 22.49 1.17 -10.51
C GLY A 362 23.05 1.67 -9.19
N LEU A 363 22.18 1.91 -8.24
CA LEU A 363 22.56 1.99 -6.85
C LEU A 363 23.03 0.59 -6.49
N PRO A 364 24.21 0.43 -5.91
CA PRO A 364 24.63 -0.86 -5.39
C PRO A 364 23.47 -1.35 -4.52
N ASP A 365 23.11 -2.63 -4.68
CA ASP A 365 22.16 -3.32 -3.80
C ASP A 365 22.38 -2.79 -2.39
N VAL A 366 21.40 -2.03 -1.87
CA VAL A 366 21.37 -1.70 -0.45
C VAL A 366 20.95 -3.03 0.19
N ASP A 367 21.98 -3.86 0.36
CA ASP A 367 21.85 -5.20 0.90
C ASP A 367 21.23 -5.06 2.30
N ASP A 368 20.05 -5.64 2.50
CA ASP A 368 19.42 -5.73 3.82
C ASP A 368 20.43 -6.26 4.86
N ASN A 369 21.40 -7.07 4.43
CA ASN A 369 22.53 -7.50 5.23
C ASN A 369 23.41 -6.34 5.74
N GLN A 370 23.52 -5.22 5.03
CA GLN A 370 24.29 -4.06 5.52
C GLN A 370 23.57 -3.37 6.68
N MET A 371 22.24 -3.26 6.63
CA MET A 371 21.45 -2.70 7.73
C MET A 371 21.56 -3.58 8.99
N VAL A 372 21.49 -4.90 8.82
CA VAL A 372 21.66 -5.86 9.91
C VAL A 372 23.06 -5.72 10.53
N LYS A 373 24.12 -5.59 9.73
CA LYS A 373 25.48 -5.37 10.21
C LYS A 373 25.64 -4.06 10.97
N ILE A 374 25.08 -2.96 10.46
CA ILE A 374 25.12 -1.65 11.14
C ILE A 374 24.43 -1.73 12.50
N LYS A 375 23.26 -2.34 12.59
CA LYS A 375 22.58 -2.58 13.86
C LYS A 375 23.43 -3.41 14.82
N ALA A 376 24.00 -4.52 14.35
CA ALA A 376 24.86 -5.37 15.17
C ALA A 376 26.08 -4.62 15.70
N ILE A 377 26.70 -3.75 14.90
CA ILE A 377 27.82 -2.90 15.33
C ILE A 377 27.38 -1.97 16.46
N ILE A 378 26.27 -1.24 16.29
CA ILE A 378 25.78 -0.27 17.26
C ILE A 378 25.33 -0.98 18.55
N GLN A 379 24.63 -2.10 18.45
CA GLN A 379 24.22 -2.91 19.60
C GLN A 379 25.39 -3.51 20.37
N SER A 380 26.53 -3.76 19.71
CA SER A 380 27.76 -4.23 20.36
C SER A 380 28.55 -3.13 21.07
N MET A 381 28.16 -1.86 20.89
CA MET A 381 28.70 -0.73 21.67
C MET A 381 28.05 -0.68 23.06
N SER A 382 28.81 -0.28 24.07
CA SER A 382 28.25 0.05 25.39
C SER A 382 27.44 1.35 25.30
N GLU A 383 26.54 1.58 26.26
CA GLU A 383 25.70 2.78 26.31
C GLU A 383 26.54 4.07 26.26
N LYS A 384 27.65 4.13 26.99
CA LYS A 384 28.57 5.26 27.00
C LYS A 384 29.23 5.50 25.62
N GLU A 385 29.54 4.42 24.90
CA GLU A 385 30.13 4.51 23.55
C GLU A 385 29.11 4.94 22.48
N ARG A 386 27.85 4.60 22.67
CA ARG A 386 26.76 5.08 21.81
C ARG A 386 26.47 6.56 22.00
N LEU A 387 26.51 7.03 23.24
CA LEU A 387 26.31 8.45 23.56
C LEU A 387 27.52 9.32 23.11
N ASP A 388 28.72 8.84 23.30
CA ASP A 388 29.94 9.57 22.95
C ASP A 388 30.89 8.72 22.06
N PRO A 389 30.81 8.87 20.75
CA PRO A 389 31.69 8.18 19.81
C PRO A 389 33.18 8.49 19.94
N SER A 390 33.55 9.60 20.62
CA SER A 390 34.96 9.96 20.83
C SER A 390 35.70 8.95 21.72
N LEU A 391 34.95 8.16 22.50
CA LEU A 391 35.50 7.10 23.35
C LEU A 391 35.98 5.86 22.56
N LEU A 392 35.66 5.76 21.26
CA LEU A 392 35.96 4.60 20.40
C LEU A 392 37.44 4.54 20.00
N ASN A 393 38.29 4.08 20.89
CA ASN A 393 39.68 3.79 20.65
C ASN A 393 39.89 2.44 19.90
N PRO A 394 41.09 2.11 19.38
CA PRO A 394 41.31 0.89 18.63
C PRO A 394 40.95 -0.41 19.36
N SER A 395 41.19 -0.48 20.68
CA SER A 395 40.85 -1.66 21.50
C SER A 395 39.36 -1.87 21.56
N ARG A 396 38.57 -0.79 21.80
CA ARG A 396 37.11 -0.84 21.82
C ARG A 396 36.51 -1.20 20.46
N LYS A 397 37.03 -0.63 19.37
CA LYS A 397 36.63 -0.98 18.00
C LYS A 397 36.84 -2.46 17.68
N ASN A 398 38.00 -3.03 18.13
CA ASN A 398 38.26 -4.47 17.99
C ASN A 398 37.23 -5.32 18.78
N ARG A 399 36.90 -4.92 20.01
CA ARG A 399 35.87 -5.61 20.82
C ARG A 399 34.52 -5.56 20.13
N ILE A 400 34.10 -4.40 19.61
CA ILE A 400 32.85 -4.19 18.89
C ILE A 400 32.81 -5.05 17.63
N ALA A 401 33.90 -5.09 16.84
CA ALA A 401 34.01 -5.92 15.65
C ALA A 401 33.82 -7.42 15.97
N LYS A 402 34.46 -7.90 17.04
CA LYS A 402 34.28 -9.29 17.52
C LYS A 402 32.86 -9.56 17.97
N GLY A 403 32.23 -8.62 18.71
CA GLY A 403 30.88 -8.77 19.24
C GLY A 403 29.80 -8.74 18.16
N SER A 404 30.00 -7.98 17.10
CA SER A 404 29.07 -7.86 15.99
C SER A 404 29.33 -8.84 14.83
N GLY A 405 30.40 -9.63 14.89
CA GLY A 405 30.75 -10.58 13.84
C GLY A 405 31.20 -9.94 12.51
N VAL A 406 31.65 -8.69 12.55
CA VAL A 406 32.09 -7.95 11.34
C VAL A 406 33.59 -7.64 11.38
N ASN A 407 34.12 -7.20 10.23
CA ASN A 407 35.53 -6.76 10.13
C ASN A 407 35.70 -5.39 10.84
N ILE A 408 36.86 -5.15 11.46
CA ILE A 408 37.19 -3.86 12.07
C ILE A 408 37.14 -2.70 11.07
N ALA A 409 37.37 -2.97 9.79
CA ALA A 409 37.24 -1.98 8.72
C ALA A 409 35.80 -1.48 8.57
N GLU A 410 34.77 -2.34 8.77
CA GLU A 410 33.37 -1.98 8.72
C GLU A 410 32.99 -1.10 9.93
N VAL A 411 33.51 -1.41 11.13
CA VAL A 411 33.34 -0.56 12.31
C VAL A 411 33.95 0.83 12.09
N ASN A 412 35.17 0.89 11.54
CA ASN A 412 35.83 2.17 11.24
C ASN A 412 35.07 2.99 10.19
N ARG A 413 34.53 2.31 9.15
CA ARG A 413 33.72 2.96 8.12
C ARG A 413 32.45 3.58 8.72
N LEU A 414 31.71 2.82 9.54
CA LEU A 414 30.51 3.31 10.20
C LEU A 414 30.79 4.52 11.10
N VAL A 415 31.81 4.45 11.93
CA VAL A 415 32.17 5.56 12.84
C VAL A 415 32.54 6.82 12.02
N LYS A 416 33.34 6.66 10.95
CA LYS A 416 33.70 7.77 10.09
C LYS A 416 32.51 8.39 9.36
N GLN A 417 31.61 7.57 8.85
CA GLN A 417 30.37 8.04 8.20
C GLN A 417 29.47 8.78 9.20
N PHE A 418 29.31 8.25 10.41
CA PHE A 418 28.55 8.90 11.47
C PHE A 418 29.14 10.27 11.85
N GLU A 419 30.46 10.38 11.99
CA GLU A 419 31.13 11.66 12.27
C GLU A 419 30.94 12.68 11.13
N GLN A 420 31.01 12.22 9.88
CA GLN A 420 30.75 13.06 8.71
C GLN A 420 29.32 13.58 8.68
N MET A 421 28.35 12.70 8.95
CA MET A 421 26.94 13.07 9.06
C MET A 421 26.71 14.09 10.18
N LYS A 422 27.31 13.89 11.37
CA LYS A 422 27.24 14.83 12.49
C LYS A 422 27.86 16.20 12.15
N LYS A 423 28.95 16.23 11.37
CA LYS A 423 29.52 17.48 10.86
C LYS A 423 28.62 18.20 9.88
N MET A 424 28.00 17.47 8.94
CA MET A 424 27.02 18.06 8.01
C MET A 424 25.81 18.64 8.76
N MET A 425 25.27 17.92 9.73
CA MET A 425 24.14 18.40 10.57
C MET A 425 24.48 19.69 11.32
N LYS A 426 25.71 19.87 11.78
CA LYS A 426 26.17 21.13 12.40
C LYS A 426 26.17 22.33 11.45
N GLN A 427 26.35 22.12 10.16
CA GLN A 427 26.35 23.18 9.14
C GLN A 427 24.94 23.58 8.65
N PHE A 428 23.94 22.73 8.87
CA PHE A 428 22.57 22.91 8.39
C PHE A 428 21.84 24.16 8.96
N PRO A 429 21.96 24.55 10.25
CA PRO A 429 21.29 25.73 10.78
C PRO A 429 21.65 27.04 10.08
N GLY A 430 22.87 27.10 9.47
CA GLY A 430 23.33 28.27 8.70
C GLY A 430 22.67 28.38 7.31
N MET A 431 22.33 27.25 6.69
CA MET A 431 21.69 27.23 5.36
C MET A 431 20.19 27.56 5.38
N MET A 432 19.49 27.19 6.44
CA MET A 432 18.05 27.50 6.57
C MET A 432 17.76 28.99 6.79
N LYS A 433 18.66 29.78 7.34
CA LYS A 433 18.47 31.21 7.53
C LYS A 433 18.52 32.03 6.22
N ASN A 434 19.15 31.49 5.17
CA ASN A 434 19.33 32.23 3.91
C ASN A 434 18.35 31.90 2.79
N ASN A 435 17.43 30.91 2.95
CA ASN A 435 16.56 30.45 1.86
C ASN A 435 15.06 30.51 2.19
N LYS A 436 14.56 31.67 2.67
CA LYS A 436 13.12 31.94 2.83
C LYS A 436 12.33 32.05 1.50
N LYS A 437 12.92 31.75 0.35
CA LYS A 437 12.29 31.97 -0.97
C LYS A 437 12.30 30.77 -1.96
N ARG A 438 12.75 29.57 -1.57
CA ARG A 438 12.62 28.36 -2.42
C ARG A 438 12.28 27.16 -1.56
N GLY A 439 11.25 26.39 -1.98
CA GLY A 439 10.63 25.29 -1.25
C GLY A 439 11.63 24.32 -0.62
N ALA A 440 11.38 23.95 0.62
CA ALA A 440 12.32 23.34 1.55
C ALA A 440 12.68 21.86 1.33
N PHE A 441 12.23 21.20 0.27
CA PHE A 441 12.37 19.74 0.11
C PHE A 441 13.30 19.27 -1.03
N GLY A 442 13.76 20.16 -1.91
CA GLY A 442 14.58 19.79 -3.07
C GLY A 442 16.09 19.60 -2.81
N GLY A 443 16.58 19.88 -1.61
CA GLY A 443 18.02 19.94 -1.32
C GLY A 443 18.61 18.75 -0.55
N LEU A 444 17.81 17.84 -0.02
CA LEU A 444 18.30 16.83 0.92
C LEU A 444 18.85 15.56 0.26
N PHE A 445 18.54 15.30 -1.01
CA PHE A 445 18.95 14.08 -1.72
C PHE A 445 19.75 14.29 -3.02
N GLY A 446 20.10 15.55 -3.35
CA GLY A 446 20.77 15.89 -4.61
C GLY A 446 22.31 16.02 -4.57
N GLY A 447 22.98 15.71 -3.48
CA GLY A 447 24.43 15.83 -3.34
C GLY A 447 25.12 14.47 -3.32
N LYS A 448 26.00 14.23 -4.30
CA LYS A 448 26.93 13.11 -4.43
C LYS A 448 27.29 12.42 -3.11
N LEU A 449 26.60 11.35 -2.77
CA LEU A 449 27.08 10.31 -1.87
C LEU A 449 27.76 9.26 -2.77
N GLY A 450 29.07 9.39 -2.96
CA GLY A 450 29.89 8.34 -3.53
C GLY A 450 30.06 7.22 -2.50
N PHE A 451 29.53 6.07 -2.80
CA PHE A 451 29.84 4.80 -2.16
C PHE A 451 30.86 4.05 -3.01
#